data_32f0857279f50b6a771443e3dc618f1c
#
_entry.id   32f0857279f50b6a771443e3dc618f1c
#
_cell.length_a   1.000
_cell.length_b   1.000
_cell.length_c   1.000
_cell.angle_alpha   90.00
_cell.angle_beta   90.00
_cell.angle_gamma   90.00
#
_symmetry.space_group_name_H-M   'P 1'
#
loop_
_entity.id
_entity.type
_entity.pdbx_description
1 polymer ?
#
loop_
_entity_poly.entity_id
_entity_poly.type
_entity_poly.pdbx_seq_one_letter_code
_entity_poly.pdbx_strand_id
1 'polypeptide(L)'
;DLIVGLPYENKQRFGLSFNDLFSLQPHALQIGFLKLLKGSGVRRMKEYQYISDLLAPYEVLSTHVLPYRDIRFLKHFEDVFERFYNSERFRTVFGYIGSKLIKEHTDTSITGEDTETNHVPPMKKYDPSKVETKNDAFSYFCDMTQAWLDAGNHKINLKDIDQIEFLYNFFLSKGDTVAAELLQYDTLVS
;
A
#
# COMPACT_ATOMS: atom_id res chain seq x y z
N ASP A 1 -2.52 5.58 -10.32
CA ASP A 1 -1.43 4.60 -10.23
C ASP A 1 -0.32 5.13 -9.32
N LEU A 2 0.31 4.24 -8.56
CA LEU A 2 1.52 4.50 -7.77
C LEU A 2 2.71 3.78 -8.38
N ILE A 3 3.89 4.39 -8.29
CA ILE A 3 5.13 3.78 -8.80
C ILE A 3 6.15 3.71 -7.66
N VAL A 4 6.51 2.50 -7.27
CA VAL A 4 7.55 2.21 -6.28
C VAL A 4 8.94 2.44 -6.88
N GLY A 5 9.84 3.07 -6.13
CA GLY A 5 11.23 3.25 -6.53
C GLY A 5 11.53 4.58 -7.22
N LEU A 6 10.65 5.56 -7.11
CA LEU A 6 10.92 6.92 -7.56
C LEU A 6 12.09 7.56 -6.79
N PRO A 7 12.78 8.56 -7.37
CA PRO A 7 13.83 9.31 -6.69
C PRO A 7 13.36 9.83 -5.33
N TYR A 8 14.21 9.70 -4.30
CA TYR A 8 13.97 10.18 -2.93
C TYR A 8 12.77 9.53 -2.20
N GLU A 9 12.11 8.53 -2.78
CA GLU A 9 10.98 7.84 -2.17
C GLU A 9 11.46 6.60 -1.41
N ASN A 10 11.38 6.65 -0.09
CA ASN A 10 11.53 5.49 0.78
C ASN A 10 10.16 4.84 1.07
N LYS A 11 10.15 3.72 1.81
CA LYS A 11 8.91 2.99 2.12
C LYS A 11 7.88 3.86 2.85
N GLN A 12 8.32 4.74 3.76
CA GLN A 12 7.43 5.62 4.53
C GLN A 12 6.76 6.66 3.61
N ARG A 13 7.53 7.29 2.71
CA ARG A 13 6.98 8.26 1.75
C ARG A 13 6.02 7.61 0.76
N PHE A 14 6.34 6.40 0.31
CA PHE A 14 5.41 5.61 -0.49
C PHE A 14 4.10 5.36 0.27
N GLY A 15 4.18 5.02 1.57
CA GLY A 15 3.01 4.84 2.43
C GLY A 15 2.13 6.09 2.53
N LEU A 16 2.72 7.29 2.64
CA LEU A 16 1.98 8.55 2.63
C LEU A 16 1.25 8.75 1.29
N SER A 17 1.95 8.57 0.16
CA SER A 17 1.34 8.67 -1.17
C SER A 17 0.22 7.64 -1.37
N PHE A 18 0.38 6.45 -0.81
CA PHE A 18 -0.66 5.41 -0.82
C PHE A 18 -1.88 5.85 -0.03
N ASN A 19 -1.70 6.36 1.19
CA ASN A 19 -2.78 6.82 2.05
C ASN A 19 -3.56 7.98 1.42
N ASP A 20 -2.87 8.96 0.82
CA ASP A 20 -3.49 10.08 0.13
C ASP A 20 -4.40 9.60 -1.02
N LEU A 21 -3.93 8.66 -1.84
CA LEU A 21 -4.74 8.11 -2.94
C LEU A 21 -5.85 7.17 -2.44
N PHE A 22 -5.57 6.37 -1.42
CA PHE A 22 -6.56 5.46 -0.84
C PHE A 22 -7.72 6.22 -0.18
N SER A 23 -7.45 7.41 0.38
CA SER A 23 -8.49 8.28 0.97
C SER A 23 -9.57 8.73 -0.01
N LEU A 24 -9.25 8.72 -1.32
CA LEU A 24 -10.20 9.01 -2.39
C LEU A 24 -11.12 7.81 -2.70
N GLN A 25 -10.96 6.68 -2.02
CA GLN A 25 -11.73 5.44 -2.22
C GLN A 25 -11.81 5.01 -3.70
N PRO A 26 -10.68 4.86 -4.39
CA PRO A 26 -10.69 4.44 -5.79
C PRO A 26 -11.23 3.01 -5.91
N HIS A 27 -11.92 2.71 -7.02
CA HIS A 27 -12.36 1.34 -7.32
C HIS A 27 -11.18 0.37 -7.44
N ALA A 28 -10.09 0.83 -8.03
CA ALA A 28 -8.83 0.11 -8.11
C ALA A 28 -7.66 1.10 -8.03
N LEU A 29 -6.58 0.69 -7.36
CA LEU A 29 -5.34 1.46 -7.24
C LEU A 29 -4.18 0.60 -7.70
N GLN A 30 -3.69 0.84 -8.91
CA GLN A 30 -2.55 0.10 -9.45
C GLN A 30 -1.25 0.54 -8.79
N ILE A 31 -0.45 -0.44 -8.38
CA ILE A 31 0.88 -0.26 -7.83
C ILE A 31 1.87 -0.89 -8.80
N GLY A 32 2.76 -0.08 -9.35
CA GLY A 32 3.80 -0.54 -10.28
C GLY A 32 5.20 -0.33 -9.71
N PHE A 33 6.19 -0.89 -10.39
CA PHE A 33 7.60 -0.75 -10.02
C PHE A 33 8.36 -0.05 -11.13
N LEU A 34 9.22 0.91 -10.76
CA LEU A 34 10.00 1.69 -11.72
C LEU A 34 10.83 0.75 -12.62
N LYS A 35 10.75 0.97 -13.93
CA LYS A 35 11.52 0.26 -14.93
C LYS A 35 12.59 1.17 -15.52
N LEU A 36 13.86 0.77 -15.38
CA LEU A 36 15.00 1.54 -15.85
C LEU A 36 15.29 1.24 -17.32
N LEU A 37 14.41 1.70 -18.19
CA LEU A 37 14.49 1.43 -19.62
C LEU A 37 15.81 1.94 -20.22
N LYS A 38 16.33 1.24 -21.23
CA LYS A 38 17.50 1.67 -21.98
C LYS A 38 17.24 3.06 -22.61
N GLY A 39 18.16 3.99 -22.35
CA GLY A 39 18.03 5.37 -22.84
C GLY A 39 17.26 6.33 -21.94
N SER A 40 16.55 5.86 -20.90
CA SER A 40 15.85 6.76 -19.97
C SER A 40 16.83 7.66 -19.20
N GLY A 41 16.38 8.88 -18.87
CA GLY A 41 17.17 9.83 -18.08
C GLY A 41 17.50 9.29 -16.70
N VAL A 42 16.51 8.70 -16.02
CA VAL A 42 16.64 8.15 -14.67
C VAL A 42 17.74 7.09 -14.56
N ARG A 43 17.91 6.23 -15.58
CA ARG A 43 18.98 5.23 -15.62
C ARG A 43 20.37 5.82 -15.55
N ARG A 44 20.57 7.07 -15.98
CA ARG A 44 21.86 7.77 -16.02
C ARG A 44 22.16 8.55 -14.75
N MET A 45 21.19 8.71 -13.86
CA MET A 45 21.31 9.49 -12.63
C MET A 45 21.96 8.64 -11.53
N LYS A 46 23.29 8.75 -11.44
CA LYS A 46 24.11 7.93 -10.51
C LYS A 46 23.86 8.25 -9.03
N GLU A 47 23.39 9.44 -8.73
CA GLU A 47 23.08 9.93 -7.37
C GLU A 47 22.02 9.08 -6.66
N TYR A 48 21.14 8.44 -7.40
CA TYR A 48 20.07 7.59 -6.82
C TYR A 48 20.51 6.14 -6.58
N GLN A 49 21.71 5.76 -7.05
CA GLN A 49 22.29 4.42 -6.85
C GLN A 49 21.32 3.29 -7.22
N TYR A 50 20.62 3.44 -8.34
CA TYR A 50 19.69 2.43 -8.81
C TYR A 50 20.39 1.10 -9.10
N ILE A 51 19.86 0.03 -8.54
CA ILE A 51 20.10 -1.35 -8.97
C ILE A 51 18.82 -1.86 -9.60
N SER A 52 18.90 -2.40 -10.80
CA SER A 52 17.78 -2.99 -11.52
C SER A 52 18.10 -4.40 -12.01
N ASP A 53 17.05 -5.13 -12.37
CA ASP A 53 17.22 -6.39 -13.08
C ASP A 53 18.04 -6.17 -14.37
N LEU A 54 18.86 -7.14 -14.72
CA LEU A 54 19.67 -7.14 -15.92
C LEU A 54 18.84 -7.46 -17.18
N LEU A 55 17.74 -8.19 -16.98
CA LEU A 55 16.81 -8.57 -18.04
C LEU A 55 15.65 -7.59 -18.13
N ALA A 56 15.06 -7.47 -19.32
CA ALA A 56 13.82 -6.73 -19.47
C ALA A 56 12.73 -7.32 -18.54
N PRO A 57 11.94 -6.49 -17.88
CA PRO A 57 11.72 -5.06 -18.07
C PRO A 57 12.67 -4.11 -17.31
N TYR A 58 13.81 -4.56 -16.82
CA TYR A 58 14.80 -3.75 -16.07
C TYR A 58 14.21 -3.10 -14.81
N GLU A 59 13.43 -3.86 -14.10
CA GLU A 59 12.72 -3.39 -12.92
C GLU A 59 13.68 -3.04 -11.77
N VAL A 60 13.37 -1.99 -11.02
CA VAL A 60 14.17 -1.55 -9.89
C VAL A 60 14.21 -2.63 -8.80
N LEU A 61 15.40 -2.88 -8.27
CA LEU A 61 15.66 -3.81 -7.16
C LEU A 61 16.05 -3.08 -5.88
N SER A 62 16.72 -1.92 -6.00
CA SER A 62 17.02 -1.04 -4.87
C SER A 62 17.37 0.36 -5.35
N THR A 63 17.28 1.32 -4.44
CA THR A 63 17.78 2.69 -4.58
C THR A 63 18.60 3.07 -3.34
N HIS A 64 19.20 4.28 -3.32
CA HIS A 64 19.92 4.78 -2.14
C HIS A 64 19.05 4.96 -0.89
N VAL A 65 17.71 5.09 -1.03
CA VAL A 65 16.76 5.29 0.09
C VAL A 65 15.75 4.14 0.24
N LEU A 66 15.66 3.23 -0.73
CA LEU A 66 14.74 2.11 -0.73
C LEU A 66 15.51 0.80 -0.95
N PRO A 67 15.91 0.09 0.12
CA PRO A 67 16.71 -1.13 0.02
C PRO A 67 15.90 -2.29 -0.59
N TYR A 68 16.60 -3.28 -1.10
CA TYR A 68 16.01 -4.47 -1.75
C TYR A 68 14.92 -5.16 -0.90
N ARG A 69 15.16 -5.28 0.41
CA ARG A 69 14.18 -5.91 1.33
C ARG A 69 12.84 -5.19 1.31
N ASP A 70 12.85 -3.84 1.22
CA ASP A 70 11.63 -3.04 1.24
C ASP A 70 10.91 -3.11 -0.13
N ILE A 71 11.64 -3.11 -1.25
CA ILE A 71 11.05 -3.36 -2.58
C ILE A 71 10.43 -4.76 -2.63
N ARG A 72 11.13 -5.77 -2.13
CA ARG A 72 10.59 -7.13 -2.07
C ARG A 72 9.33 -7.22 -1.21
N PHE A 73 9.29 -6.53 -0.08
CA PHE A 73 8.08 -6.45 0.75
C PHE A 73 6.95 -5.74 -0.01
N LEU A 74 7.23 -4.63 -0.69
CA LEU A 74 6.22 -3.90 -1.46
C LEU A 74 5.70 -4.69 -2.65
N LYS A 75 6.44 -5.64 -3.21
CA LYS A 75 5.93 -6.60 -4.19
C LYS A 75 4.89 -7.54 -3.59
N HIS A 76 5.13 -8.04 -2.40
CA HIS A 76 4.11 -8.83 -1.69
C HIS A 76 2.91 -7.98 -1.27
N PHE A 77 3.14 -6.73 -0.89
CA PHE A 77 2.08 -5.77 -0.60
C PHE A 77 1.18 -5.55 -1.84
N GLU A 78 1.79 -5.35 -3.00
CA GLU A 78 1.06 -5.20 -4.27
C GLU A 78 0.25 -6.45 -4.60
N ASP A 79 0.84 -7.67 -4.51
CA ASP A 79 0.13 -8.93 -4.75
C ASP A 79 -1.08 -9.11 -3.80
N VAL A 80 -0.92 -8.81 -2.51
CA VAL A 80 -2.00 -8.88 -1.52
C VAL A 80 -3.09 -7.84 -1.80
N PHE A 81 -2.69 -6.61 -2.14
CA PHE A 81 -3.61 -5.52 -2.46
C PHE A 81 -4.41 -5.80 -3.74
N GLU A 82 -3.75 -6.27 -4.80
CA GLU A 82 -4.38 -6.69 -6.05
C GLU A 82 -5.38 -7.82 -5.83
N ARG A 83 -4.98 -8.81 -5.06
CA ARG A 83 -5.77 -10.01 -4.77
C ARG A 83 -7.05 -9.72 -3.99
N PHE A 84 -6.97 -8.84 -3.00
CA PHE A 84 -8.09 -8.64 -2.08
C PHE A 84 -8.87 -7.35 -2.31
N TYR A 85 -8.19 -6.24 -2.62
CA TYR A 85 -8.83 -4.97 -2.85
C TYR A 85 -9.23 -4.77 -4.32
N ASN A 86 -8.27 -4.83 -5.25
CA ASN A 86 -8.50 -4.55 -6.66
C ASN A 86 -9.35 -5.63 -7.37
N SER A 87 -9.40 -6.85 -6.85
CA SER A 87 -10.22 -7.93 -7.43
C SER A 87 -11.73 -7.67 -7.36
N GLU A 88 -12.17 -6.70 -6.55
CA GLU A 88 -13.56 -6.35 -6.26
C GLU A 88 -14.42 -7.49 -5.66
N ARG A 89 -13.86 -8.67 -5.46
CA ARG A 89 -14.57 -9.83 -4.89
C ARG A 89 -15.05 -9.60 -3.47
N PHE A 90 -14.38 -8.74 -2.72
CA PHE A 90 -14.62 -8.44 -1.31
C PHE A 90 -14.99 -6.98 -1.12
N ARG A 91 -15.81 -6.44 -2.04
CA ARG A 91 -16.11 -5.01 -2.15
C ARG A 91 -16.78 -4.45 -0.91
N THR A 92 -17.72 -5.19 -0.32
CA THR A 92 -18.49 -4.72 0.84
C THR A 92 -17.56 -4.59 2.06
N VAL A 93 -16.78 -5.61 2.35
CA VAL A 93 -15.87 -5.57 3.51
C VAL A 93 -14.75 -4.54 3.33
N PHE A 94 -14.15 -4.42 2.16
CA PHE A 94 -13.10 -3.41 1.94
C PHE A 94 -13.65 -1.99 1.83
N GLY A 95 -14.90 -1.80 1.40
CA GLY A 95 -15.60 -0.52 1.50
C GLY A 95 -15.81 -0.08 2.96
N TYR A 96 -16.21 -1.00 3.83
CA TYR A 96 -16.30 -0.76 5.27
C TYR A 96 -14.94 -0.41 5.89
N ILE A 97 -13.91 -1.23 5.63
CA ILE A 97 -12.54 -1.01 6.14
C ILE A 97 -12.01 0.35 5.66
N GLY A 98 -12.15 0.67 4.38
CA GLY A 98 -11.73 1.96 3.84
C GLY A 98 -12.39 3.14 4.54
N SER A 99 -13.70 3.08 4.74
CA SER A 99 -14.45 4.13 5.46
C SER A 99 -14.02 4.28 6.92
N LYS A 100 -13.67 3.18 7.59
CA LYS A 100 -13.17 3.16 8.97
C LYS A 100 -11.80 3.83 9.06
N LEU A 101 -10.85 3.40 8.21
CA LEU A 101 -9.47 3.92 8.21
C LEU A 101 -9.41 5.42 7.87
N ILE A 102 -10.28 5.89 6.97
CA ILE A 102 -10.35 7.31 6.61
C ILE A 102 -10.87 8.15 7.77
N LYS A 103 -11.91 7.70 8.49
CA LYS A 103 -12.44 8.40 9.66
C LYS A 103 -11.40 8.52 10.78
N GLU A 104 -10.69 7.45 11.09
CA GLU A 104 -9.62 7.44 12.09
C GLU A 104 -8.49 8.42 11.74
N HIS A 105 -8.20 8.61 10.44
CA HIS A 105 -7.19 9.56 9.96
C HIS A 105 -7.67 11.02 10.08
N THR A 106 -8.96 11.29 9.88
CA THR A 106 -9.53 12.65 9.91
C THR A 106 -9.63 13.19 11.33
N ASP A 107 -9.96 12.35 12.31
CA ASP A 107 -10.08 12.75 13.71
C ASP A 107 -8.73 13.13 14.35
N THR A 108 -7.62 12.65 13.80
CA THR A 108 -6.25 12.99 14.25
C THR A 108 -5.72 14.30 13.66
N SER A 109 -6.36 14.83 12.61
CA SER A 109 -5.86 15.98 11.82
C SER A 109 -6.46 17.33 12.22
N ILE A 110 -7.42 17.40 13.17
CA ILE A 110 -8.11 18.64 13.57
C ILE A 110 -7.43 19.26 14.79
N THR A 111 -6.16 19.68 14.64
CA THR A 111 -5.56 20.71 15.49
C THR A 111 -4.56 21.51 14.64
N GLY A 112 -5.06 22.41 13.82
CA GLY A 112 -4.25 23.36 13.05
C GLY A 112 -5.15 24.28 12.24
N GLU A 113 -5.37 25.50 12.76
CA GLU A 113 -5.99 26.59 12.02
C GLU A 113 -5.18 26.88 10.76
N ASP A 114 -5.75 26.66 9.59
CA ASP A 114 -5.23 27.17 8.33
C ASP A 114 -6.24 28.13 7.70
N THR A 115 -5.93 29.42 7.82
CA THR A 115 -6.53 30.51 7.06
C THR A 115 -6.20 30.36 5.57
N GLU A 116 -7.24 30.45 4.74
CA GLU A 116 -7.18 30.45 3.28
C GLU A 116 -6.20 31.48 2.73
N THR A 117 -5.17 31.04 2.02
CA THR A 117 -4.51 31.84 0.99
C THR A 117 -4.12 30.95 -0.18
N ASN A 118 -4.57 31.34 -1.38
CA ASN A 118 -4.24 30.75 -2.70
C ASN A 118 -2.72 30.87 -2.97
N HIS A 119 -1.92 30.02 -2.36
CA HIS A 119 -0.50 29.89 -2.67
C HIS A 119 -0.15 28.42 -2.69
N VAL A 120 0.43 27.94 -3.79
CA VAL A 120 1.02 26.59 -3.85
C VAL A 120 2.08 26.54 -2.73
N PRO A 121 1.89 25.76 -1.66
CA PRO A 121 2.83 25.77 -0.56
C PRO A 121 4.18 25.22 -1.05
N PRO A 122 5.30 25.83 -0.65
CA PRO A 122 6.61 25.24 -0.92
C PRO A 122 6.63 23.84 -0.28
N MET A 123 7.19 22.86 -0.99
CA MET A 123 7.35 21.48 -0.51
C MET A 123 7.85 21.49 0.94
N LYS A 124 6.96 21.18 1.90
CA LYS A 124 7.33 21.08 3.31
C LYS A 124 8.50 20.09 3.40
N LYS A 125 9.61 20.53 3.99
CA LYS A 125 10.73 19.63 4.28
C LYS A 125 10.17 18.43 5.06
N TYR A 126 10.28 17.25 4.46
CA TYR A 126 9.88 15.99 5.07
C TYR A 126 10.66 15.80 6.39
N ASP A 127 9.94 15.74 7.50
CA ASP A 127 10.49 15.42 8.80
C ASP A 127 10.08 13.97 9.16
N PRO A 128 10.99 13.01 9.05
CA PRO A 128 10.69 11.60 9.34
C PRO A 128 10.29 11.33 10.79
N SER A 129 10.56 12.26 11.72
CA SER A 129 10.23 12.10 13.14
C SER A 129 8.74 12.37 13.46
N LYS A 130 7.99 12.94 12.51
CA LYS A 130 6.56 13.29 12.67
C LYS A 130 5.60 12.28 12.04
N VAL A 131 6.09 11.19 11.48
CA VAL A 131 5.24 10.14 10.90
C VAL A 131 4.82 9.18 12.00
N GLU A 132 3.78 9.53 12.75
CA GLU A 132 3.06 8.56 13.58
C GLU A 132 2.17 7.70 12.68
N THR A 133 2.65 6.52 12.34
CA THR A 133 1.89 5.50 11.60
C THR A 133 1.06 4.66 12.58
N LYS A 134 -0.03 5.20 13.09
CA LYS A 134 -1.02 4.41 13.81
C LYS A 134 -2.32 4.39 13.02
N ASN A 135 -2.75 3.19 12.62
CA ASN A 135 -4.04 2.88 12.01
C ASN A 135 -4.35 3.57 10.67
N ASP A 136 -3.35 3.84 9.83
CA ASP A 136 -3.59 4.28 8.46
C ASP A 136 -3.75 3.10 7.49
N ALA A 137 -4.24 3.37 6.28
CA ALA A 137 -4.50 2.34 5.29
C ALA A 137 -3.24 1.57 4.89
N PHE A 138 -2.11 2.26 4.70
CA PHE A 138 -0.85 1.62 4.36
C PHE A 138 -0.40 0.64 5.44
N SER A 139 -0.43 1.05 6.71
CA SER A 139 -0.09 0.19 7.84
C SER A 139 -1.02 -1.02 7.94
N TYR A 140 -2.32 -0.82 7.73
CA TYR A 140 -3.30 -1.91 7.74
C TYR A 140 -2.97 -2.97 6.68
N PHE A 141 -2.72 -2.56 5.43
CA PHE A 141 -2.34 -3.50 4.37
C PHE A 141 -0.93 -4.05 4.54
N CYS A 142 0.00 -3.34 5.18
CA CYS A 142 1.29 -3.90 5.59
C CYS A 142 1.12 -5.05 6.59
N ASP A 143 0.26 -4.90 7.58
CA ASP A 143 -0.04 -5.95 8.55
C ASP A 143 -0.69 -7.17 7.89
N MET A 144 -1.63 -6.93 6.96
CA MET A 144 -2.24 -8.00 6.17
C MET A 144 -1.20 -8.73 5.32
N THR A 145 -0.29 -7.98 4.68
CA THR A 145 0.81 -8.55 3.90
C THR A 145 1.74 -9.39 4.77
N GLN A 146 2.10 -8.89 5.96
CA GLN A 146 2.95 -9.64 6.88
C GLN A 146 2.27 -10.94 7.33
N ALA A 147 1.00 -10.89 7.72
CA ALA A 147 0.22 -12.07 8.08
C ALA A 147 0.14 -13.09 6.92
N TRP A 148 -0.02 -12.59 5.67
CA TRP A 148 0.01 -13.41 4.46
C TRP A 148 1.35 -14.14 4.25
N LEU A 149 2.45 -13.45 4.50
CA LEU A 149 3.81 -13.99 4.40
C LEU A 149 4.09 -15.02 5.51
N ASP A 150 3.68 -14.73 6.73
CA ASP A 150 3.87 -15.60 7.90
C ASP A 150 3.10 -16.90 7.76
N ALA A 151 1.91 -16.86 7.15
CA ALA A 151 1.13 -18.03 6.79
C ALA A 151 1.75 -18.85 5.63
N GLY A 152 2.78 -18.34 4.96
CA GLY A 152 3.41 -18.99 3.80
C GLY A 152 2.60 -18.94 2.51
N ASN A 153 1.53 -18.18 2.47
CA ASN A 153 0.56 -18.12 1.38
C ASN A 153 1.16 -17.60 0.04
N HIS A 154 2.25 -16.84 0.12
CA HIS A 154 2.98 -16.34 -1.05
C HIS A 154 3.72 -17.44 -1.86
N LYS A 155 3.81 -18.66 -1.33
CA LYS A 155 4.55 -19.78 -1.93
C LYS A 155 3.66 -20.75 -2.70
N ILE A 156 2.34 -20.65 -2.57
CA ILE A 156 1.38 -21.61 -3.11
C ILE A 156 0.26 -20.88 -3.84
N ASN A 157 -0.33 -21.55 -4.82
CA ASN A 157 -1.54 -21.06 -5.47
C ASN A 157 -2.75 -21.47 -4.63
N LEU A 158 -3.23 -20.55 -3.80
CA LEU A 158 -4.36 -20.78 -2.88
C LEU A 158 -5.68 -20.82 -3.65
N LYS A 159 -6.54 -21.77 -3.24
CA LYS A 159 -7.94 -21.80 -3.65
C LYS A 159 -8.70 -20.63 -3.03
N ASP A 160 -9.83 -20.31 -3.61
CA ASP A 160 -10.69 -19.21 -3.13
C ASP A 160 -11.10 -19.37 -1.66
N ILE A 161 -11.41 -20.61 -1.25
CA ILE A 161 -11.81 -20.89 0.12
C ILE A 161 -10.67 -20.59 1.12
N ASP A 162 -9.43 -20.91 0.76
CA ASP A 162 -8.27 -20.67 1.63
C ASP A 162 -7.99 -19.16 1.75
N GLN A 163 -8.26 -18.38 0.69
CA GLN A 163 -8.15 -16.93 0.69
C GLN A 163 -9.20 -16.28 1.60
N ILE A 164 -10.44 -16.79 1.55
CA ILE A 164 -11.55 -16.36 2.42
C ILE A 164 -11.24 -16.67 3.87
N GLU A 165 -10.75 -17.88 4.15
CA GLU A 165 -10.35 -18.30 5.49
C GLU A 165 -9.22 -17.42 6.05
N PHE A 166 -8.24 -17.09 5.22
CA PHE A 166 -7.18 -16.15 5.60
C PHE A 166 -7.74 -14.77 6.00
N LEU A 167 -8.60 -14.17 5.17
CA LEU A 167 -9.21 -12.88 5.46
C LEU A 167 -10.04 -12.92 6.74
N TYR A 168 -10.84 -13.96 6.92
CA TYR A 168 -11.66 -14.15 8.11
C TYR A 168 -10.81 -14.17 9.39
N ASN A 169 -9.77 -14.99 9.40
CA ASN A 169 -8.83 -15.10 10.51
C ASN A 169 -8.06 -13.79 10.75
N PHE A 170 -7.68 -13.08 9.69
CA PHE A 170 -7.03 -11.79 9.80
C PHE A 170 -7.94 -10.75 10.46
N PHE A 171 -9.21 -10.64 10.06
CA PHE A 171 -10.16 -9.69 10.65
C PHE A 171 -10.42 -10.01 12.12
N LEU A 172 -10.59 -11.29 12.48
CA LEU A 172 -10.72 -11.70 13.88
C LEU A 172 -9.48 -11.36 14.71
N SER A 173 -8.28 -11.51 14.14
CA SER A 173 -7.02 -11.15 14.82
C SER A 173 -6.91 -9.65 15.11
N LYS A 174 -7.58 -8.82 14.29
CA LYS A 174 -7.72 -7.37 14.48
C LYS A 174 -8.89 -6.98 15.41
N GLY A 175 -9.65 -7.95 15.90
CA GLY A 175 -10.85 -7.71 16.71
C GLY A 175 -12.01 -7.12 15.91
N ASP A 176 -11.97 -7.18 14.57
CA ASP A 176 -12.98 -6.61 13.68
C ASP A 176 -14.01 -7.66 13.27
N THR A 177 -14.95 -7.93 14.18
CA THR A 177 -16.04 -8.89 13.94
C THR A 177 -17.01 -8.44 12.85
N VAL A 178 -17.19 -7.12 12.68
CA VAL A 178 -18.02 -6.56 11.61
C VAL A 178 -17.41 -6.87 10.24
N ALA A 179 -16.12 -6.70 10.08
CA ALA A 179 -15.43 -7.07 8.86
C ALA A 179 -15.56 -8.58 8.55
N ALA A 180 -15.47 -9.44 9.58
CA ALA A 180 -15.64 -10.88 9.42
C ALA A 180 -17.07 -11.25 8.98
N GLU A 181 -18.10 -10.57 9.49
CA GLU A 181 -19.50 -10.77 9.05
C GLU A 181 -19.73 -10.28 7.62
N LEU A 182 -19.20 -9.09 7.26
CA LEU A 182 -19.31 -8.56 5.91
C LEU A 182 -18.60 -9.43 4.86
N LEU A 183 -17.50 -10.08 5.24
CA LEU A 183 -16.82 -11.04 4.38
C LEU A 183 -17.73 -12.23 4.04
N GLN A 184 -18.50 -12.72 5.01
CA GLN A 184 -19.47 -13.80 4.75
C GLN A 184 -20.55 -13.35 3.76
N TYR A 185 -21.01 -12.09 3.85
CA TYR A 185 -21.94 -11.53 2.88
C TYR A 185 -21.35 -11.50 1.47
N ASP A 186 -20.13 -10.97 1.31
CA ASP A 186 -19.46 -10.91 -0.01
C ASP A 186 -19.28 -12.31 -0.63
N THR A 187 -19.07 -13.35 0.19
CA THR A 187 -18.91 -14.73 -0.30
C THR A 187 -20.21 -15.42 -0.70
N LEU A 188 -21.36 -14.91 -0.24
CA LEU A 188 -22.67 -15.45 -0.61
C LEU A 188 -23.23 -14.83 -1.89
N VAL A 189 -22.75 -13.64 -2.26
CA VAL A 189 -23.27 -12.85 -3.39
C VAL A 189 -22.38 -12.97 -4.63
N SER A 190 -21.13 -13.44 -4.47
CA SER A 190 -20.18 -13.69 -5.56
C SER A 190 -20.31 -15.10 -6.12
#